data_71dd0346195920578a22803b0c2ab177
#
_entry.id   71dd0346195920578a22803b0c2ab177
#
_cell.length_a   1.000
_cell.length_b   1.000
_cell.length_c   1.000
_cell.angle_alpha   90.00
_cell.angle_beta   90.00
_cell.angle_gamma   90.00
#
_symmetry.space_group_name_H-M   'P 1'
#
loop_
_entity.id
_entity.type
_entity.pdbx_description
1 polymer ?
#
loop_
_entity_poly.entity_id
_entity_poly.type
_entity_poly.pdbx_seq_one_letter_code
_entity_poly.pdbx_strand_id
1 'polypeptide(L)'
;MRDTSTGSGKVVVNRTMSLDGFTAGPGDAMDWIFDFIGPIEEEFPEIMAATGAMLIGRRTYEVGKRMAANPGEVTPAYDGGAEFVLTHEPPDPPDPAVTFLTGDIGEAVATALHAAGGKNLEILGADVAGQCLRRGLVDEILVYVLPVLLGDGIRFYSSPGLARIDLEPLDSTRHGAVTILRFRVRK
;
A
#
# COMPACT_ATOMS: atom_id res chain seq x y z
N MET A 1 -4.76 -8.18 -25.99
CA MET A 1 -4.03 -9.43 -25.80
C MET A 1 -3.49 -9.38 -24.38
N ARG A 2 -4.13 -10.09 -23.43
CA ARG A 2 -3.71 -10.08 -22.03
C ARG A 2 -2.45 -10.94 -21.93
N ASP A 3 -1.37 -10.34 -21.46
CA ASP A 3 -0.13 -11.06 -21.19
C ASP A 3 -0.35 -11.99 -19.98
N THR A 4 -0.52 -13.28 -20.24
CA THR A 4 -0.66 -14.32 -19.23
C THR A 4 0.70 -14.90 -18.87
N SER A 5 1.71 -14.04 -18.68
CA SER A 5 2.98 -14.52 -18.16
C SER A 5 2.78 -14.99 -16.71
N THR A 6 2.89 -16.29 -16.49
CA THR A 6 3.04 -16.93 -15.17
C THR A 6 4.41 -16.56 -14.57
N GLY A 7 4.72 -15.27 -14.53
CA GLY A 7 5.91 -14.71 -13.89
C GLY A 7 5.67 -14.55 -12.39
N SER A 8 6.74 -14.56 -11.61
CA SER A 8 6.74 -14.17 -10.20
C SER A 8 5.86 -12.93 -9.98
N GLY A 9 5.08 -12.90 -8.91
CA GLY A 9 4.21 -11.77 -8.58
C GLY A 9 4.97 -10.46 -8.53
N LYS A 10 4.26 -9.35 -8.68
CA LYS A 10 4.82 -7.99 -8.67
C LYS A 10 4.81 -7.42 -7.26
N VAL A 11 5.73 -6.51 -7.00
CA VAL A 11 5.72 -5.64 -5.81
C VAL A 11 4.95 -4.36 -6.19
N VAL A 12 3.78 -4.18 -5.59
CA VAL A 12 2.85 -3.09 -5.92
C VAL A 12 2.70 -2.16 -4.72
N VAL A 13 2.97 -0.88 -4.89
CA VAL A 13 2.58 0.15 -3.92
C VAL A 13 1.13 0.53 -4.20
N ASN A 14 0.24 0.20 -3.26
CA ASN A 14 -1.20 0.49 -3.36
C ASN A 14 -1.60 1.49 -2.28
N ARG A 15 -2.12 2.68 -2.67
CA ARG A 15 -2.38 3.75 -1.71
C ARG A 15 -3.43 4.74 -2.17
N THR A 16 -4.19 5.24 -1.20
CA THR A 16 -5.04 6.42 -1.36
C THR A 16 -4.23 7.70 -1.14
N MET A 17 -4.53 8.73 -1.90
CA MET A 17 -3.82 10.01 -1.85
C MET A 17 -4.79 11.18 -2.04
N SER A 18 -4.63 12.24 -1.26
CA SER A 18 -5.25 13.53 -1.54
C SER A 18 -4.68 14.17 -2.81
N LEU A 19 -5.41 15.10 -3.41
CA LEU A 19 -4.94 15.78 -4.63
C LEU A 19 -3.62 16.54 -4.42
N ASP A 20 -3.33 17.00 -3.21
CA ASP A 20 -2.08 17.68 -2.84
C ASP A 20 -0.98 16.73 -2.31
N GLY A 21 -1.17 15.41 -2.45
CA GLY A 21 -0.12 14.41 -2.30
C GLY A 21 0.07 13.82 -0.91
N PHE A 22 -0.95 13.84 -0.06
CA PHE A 22 -0.89 13.22 1.27
C PHE A 22 -1.67 11.91 1.31
N THR A 23 -1.18 10.94 2.08
CA THR A 23 -1.83 9.64 2.29
C THR A 23 -2.49 9.51 3.65
N ALA A 24 -2.16 10.40 4.57
CA ALA A 24 -2.83 10.58 5.85
C ALA A 24 -2.72 12.06 6.25
N GLY A 25 -3.68 12.56 6.97
CA GLY A 25 -3.65 13.89 7.59
C GLY A 25 -2.74 13.94 8.81
N PRO A 26 -2.66 15.11 9.49
CA PRO A 26 -1.94 15.25 10.75
C PRO A 26 -2.42 14.23 11.78
N GLY A 27 -1.50 13.65 12.55
CA GLY A 27 -1.83 12.64 13.56
C GLY A 27 -2.31 11.30 13.02
N ASP A 28 -1.97 10.98 11.76
CA ASP A 28 -2.42 9.77 11.06
C ASP A 28 -3.93 9.74 10.77
N ALA A 29 -4.55 10.91 10.64
CA ALA A 29 -5.98 10.99 10.33
C ALA A 29 -6.28 10.37 8.97
N MET A 30 -7.24 9.42 8.95
CA MET A 30 -7.66 8.66 7.78
C MET A 30 -9.16 8.80 7.51
N ASP A 31 -9.90 9.51 8.34
CA ASP A 31 -11.35 9.71 8.28
C ASP A 31 -11.84 10.35 6.97
N TRP A 32 -11.02 11.19 6.36
CA TRP A 32 -11.28 11.83 5.07
C TRP A 32 -11.46 10.85 3.89
N ILE A 33 -11.04 9.58 4.04
CA ILE A 33 -11.17 8.55 2.99
C ILE A 33 -12.60 7.99 2.97
N PHE A 34 -13.30 7.95 4.09
CA PHE A 34 -14.58 7.24 4.23
C PHE A 34 -15.68 7.80 3.33
N ASP A 35 -15.65 9.10 3.02
CA ASP A 35 -16.61 9.71 2.09
C ASP A 35 -16.47 9.17 0.65
N PHE A 36 -15.36 8.50 0.35
CA PHE A 36 -15.01 8.00 -0.99
C PHE A 36 -14.83 6.49 -1.05
N ILE A 37 -15.10 5.76 0.04
CA ILE A 37 -14.77 4.33 0.14
C ILE A 37 -15.55 3.48 -0.89
N GLY A 38 -16.82 3.77 -1.13
CA GLY A 38 -17.64 2.99 -2.05
C GLY A 38 -17.05 2.86 -3.46
N PRO A 39 -16.65 3.95 -4.14
CA PRO A 39 -15.95 3.87 -5.42
C PRO A 39 -14.60 3.11 -5.38
N ILE A 40 -13.91 3.14 -4.24
CA ILE A 40 -12.64 2.41 -4.07
C ILE A 40 -12.91 0.91 -3.93
N GLU A 41 -13.97 0.52 -3.22
CA GLU A 41 -14.37 -0.87 -3.02
C GLU A 41 -14.73 -1.60 -4.31
N GLU A 42 -15.13 -0.89 -5.36
CA GLU A 42 -15.42 -1.50 -6.67
C GLU A 42 -14.19 -2.19 -7.28
N GLU A 43 -12.97 -1.73 -6.96
CA GLU A 43 -11.70 -2.31 -7.42
C GLU A 43 -11.19 -3.44 -6.52
N PHE A 44 -11.71 -3.56 -5.28
CA PHE A 44 -11.18 -4.53 -4.31
C PHE A 44 -11.21 -5.98 -4.78
N PRO A 45 -12.26 -6.50 -5.44
CA PRO A 45 -12.27 -7.90 -5.85
C PRO A 45 -11.12 -8.28 -6.78
N GLU A 46 -10.76 -7.41 -7.74
CA GLU A 46 -9.66 -7.66 -8.66
C GLU A 46 -8.31 -7.58 -7.95
N ILE A 47 -8.13 -6.58 -7.10
CA ILE A 47 -6.89 -6.38 -6.32
C ILE A 47 -6.68 -7.56 -5.38
N MET A 48 -7.72 -7.95 -4.63
CA MET A 48 -7.64 -9.08 -3.69
C MET A 48 -7.35 -10.41 -4.40
N ALA A 49 -7.96 -10.65 -5.56
CA ALA A 49 -7.67 -11.83 -6.36
C ALA A 49 -6.21 -11.89 -6.84
N ALA A 50 -5.62 -10.72 -7.13
CA ALA A 50 -4.24 -10.60 -7.60
C ALA A 50 -3.21 -10.58 -6.46
N THR A 51 -3.60 -10.32 -5.22
CA THR A 51 -2.71 -10.16 -4.06
C THR A 51 -2.55 -11.46 -3.30
N GLY A 52 -1.34 -11.82 -2.94
CA GLY A 52 -1.01 -13.01 -2.15
C GLY A 52 -0.38 -12.71 -0.79
N ALA A 53 0.16 -11.50 -0.63
CA ALA A 53 0.71 -11.03 0.64
C ALA A 53 0.70 -9.50 0.72
N MET A 54 0.80 -8.99 1.94
CA MET A 54 0.91 -7.56 2.22
C MET A 54 2.10 -7.30 3.15
N LEU A 55 2.88 -6.27 2.86
CA LEU A 55 3.95 -5.77 3.73
C LEU A 55 3.67 -4.34 4.13
N ILE A 56 3.59 -4.11 5.42
CA ILE A 56 3.32 -2.81 6.03
C ILE A 56 4.39 -2.44 7.05
N GLY A 57 4.47 -1.16 7.40
CA GLY A 57 5.27 -0.70 8.53
C GLY A 57 4.48 -0.72 9.84
N ARG A 58 5.20 -0.69 10.98
CA ARG A 58 4.60 -0.68 12.33
C ARG A 58 3.52 0.40 12.48
N ARG A 59 3.78 1.64 12.04
CA ARG A 59 2.82 2.74 12.18
C ARG A 59 1.51 2.44 11.43
N THR A 60 1.60 1.90 10.22
CA THR A 60 0.42 1.50 9.43
C THR A 60 -0.37 0.39 10.12
N TYR A 61 0.33 -0.60 10.68
CA TYR A 61 -0.28 -1.66 11.49
C TYR A 61 -1.02 -1.11 12.71
N GLU A 62 -0.41 -0.18 13.47
CA GLU A 62 -1.03 0.44 14.63
C GLU A 62 -2.25 1.29 14.25
N VAL A 63 -2.20 2.00 13.12
CA VAL A 63 -3.35 2.74 12.58
C VAL A 63 -4.48 1.78 12.23
N GLY A 64 -4.19 0.71 11.50
CA GLY A 64 -5.18 -0.32 11.14
C GLY A 64 -5.85 -0.93 12.37
N LYS A 65 -5.09 -1.24 13.42
CA LYS A 65 -5.67 -1.74 14.69
C LYS A 65 -6.58 -0.73 15.37
N ARG A 66 -6.22 0.57 15.37
CA ARG A 66 -7.11 1.61 15.94
C ARG A 66 -8.41 1.74 15.14
N MET A 67 -8.34 1.69 13.82
CA MET A 67 -9.53 1.73 12.95
C MET A 67 -10.43 0.51 13.19
N ALA A 68 -9.86 -0.69 13.28
CA ALA A 68 -10.59 -1.91 13.53
C ALA A 68 -11.26 -1.96 14.93
N ALA A 69 -10.77 -1.19 15.90
CA ALA A 69 -11.33 -1.13 17.25
C ALA A 69 -12.57 -0.21 17.36
N ASN A 70 -12.86 0.60 16.35
CA ASN A 70 -13.99 1.53 16.34
C ASN A 70 -15.17 0.92 15.56
N PRO A 71 -16.24 0.43 16.23
CA PRO A 71 -17.42 -0.13 15.56
C PRO A 71 -18.11 0.96 14.72
N GLY A 72 -18.17 0.80 13.43
CA GLY A 72 -18.80 1.74 12.48
C GLY A 72 -17.83 2.41 11.51
N GLU A 73 -16.54 2.31 11.73
CA GLU A 73 -15.55 2.60 10.71
C GLU A 73 -15.37 1.36 9.82
N VAL A 74 -15.48 1.57 8.51
CA VAL A 74 -15.30 0.50 7.52
C VAL A 74 -13.84 0.09 7.57
N THR A 75 -13.56 -1.05 8.17
CA THR A 75 -12.28 -1.72 7.99
C THR A 75 -12.35 -2.42 6.65
N PRO A 76 -11.52 -2.06 5.68
CA PRO A 76 -11.35 -2.92 4.53
C PRO A 76 -10.90 -4.27 5.08
N ALA A 77 -11.77 -5.26 5.02
CA ALA A 77 -11.36 -6.61 5.30
C ALA A 77 -10.36 -7.01 4.22
N TYR A 78 -9.06 -6.78 4.47
CA TYR A 78 -8.03 -7.35 3.65
C TYR A 78 -7.99 -8.85 3.94
N ASP A 79 -8.51 -9.61 3.00
CA ASP A 79 -8.49 -11.08 3.04
C ASP A 79 -7.56 -11.64 1.94
N GLY A 80 -6.55 -10.87 1.58
CA GLY A 80 -5.67 -11.12 0.44
C GLY A 80 -4.43 -11.95 0.75
N GLY A 81 -4.35 -12.68 1.87
CA GLY A 81 -3.22 -13.56 2.16
C GLY A 81 -2.39 -13.15 3.38
N ALA A 82 -1.11 -13.53 3.41
CA ALA A 82 -0.23 -13.33 4.56
C ALA A 82 0.09 -11.83 4.79
N GLU A 83 -0.06 -11.37 6.02
CA GLU A 83 0.31 -10.03 6.43
C GLU A 83 1.67 -10.03 7.13
N PHE A 84 2.56 -9.14 6.68
CA PHE A 84 3.89 -8.91 7.23
C PHE A 84 4.03 -7.49 7.74
N VAL A 85 4.58 -7.34 8.94
CA VAL A 85 4.85 -6.04 9.56
C VAL A 85 6.35 -5.86 9.73
N LEU A 86 6.94 -4.90 9.01
CA LEU A 86 8.35 -4.54 9.21
C LEU A 86 8.46 -3.58 10.39
N THR A 87 9.27 -3.96 11.38
CA THR A 87 9.49 -3.19 12.60
C THR A 87 10.87 -3.45 13.18
N HIS A 88 11.43 -2.51 13.95
CA HIS A 88 12.65 -2.75 14.73
C HIS A 88 12.38 -3.53 16.00
N GLU A 89 11.19 -3.36 16.58
CA GLU A 89 10.78 -3.99 17.83
C GLU A 89 9.38 -4.60 17.67
N PRO A 90 9.28 -5.92 17.47
CA PRO A 90 7.99 -6.62 17.51
C PRO A 90 7.32 -6.45 18.87
N PRO A 91 5.97 -6.39 18.94
CA PRO A 91 5.26 -6.37 20.21
C PRO A 91 5.48 -7.68 20.99
N ASP A 92 5.40 -7.58 22.32
CA ASP A 92 5.44 -8.74 23.22
C ASP A 92 4.18 -8.77 24.10
N PRO A 93 3.29 -9.76 24.00
CA PRO A 93 3.32 -10.87 23.02
C PRO A 93 3.03 -10.40 21.59
N PRO A 94 3.56 -11.11 20.57
CA PRO A 94 3.28 -10.80 19.17
C PRO A 94 1.83 -11.14 18.82
N ASP A 95 1.26 -10.36 17.90
CA ASP A 95 -0.05 -10.65 17.33
C ASP A 95 0.04 -11.91 16.45
N PRO A 96 -0.71 -12.99 16.75
CA PRO A 96 -0.62 -14.23 15.98
C PRO A 96 -1.19 -14.13 14.57
N ALA A 97 -1.94 -13.08 14.25
CA ALA A 97 -2.54 -12.88 12.93
C ALA A 97 -1.53 -12.38 11.88
N VAL A 98 -0.40 -11.81 12.31
CA VAL A 98 0.59 -11.20 11.41
C VAL A 98 2.00 -11.76 11.68
N THR A 99 2.85 -11.69 10.66
CA THR A 99 4.27 -12.04 10.80
C THR A 99 5.12 -10.79 10.93
N PHE A 100 5.78 -10.63 12.07
CA PHE A 100 6.70 -9.51 12.29
C PHE A 100 8.07 -9.81 11.69
N LEU A 101 8.57 -8.90 10.87
CA LEU A 101 9.91 -8.96 10.28
C LEU A 101 10.78 -7.84 10.86
N THR A 102 12.05 -8.15 11.08
CA THR A 102 13.06 -7.18 11.50
C THR A 102 14.21 -7.17 10.48
N GLY A 103 14.95 -6.06 10.38
CA GLY A 103 16.14 -5.99 9.56
C GLY A 103 15.96 -5.28 8.22
N ASP A 104 16.56 -5.81 7.17
CA ASP A 104 16.67 -5.16 5.85
C ASP A 104 15.36 -5.23 5.06
N ILE A 105 15.00 -4.12 4.41
CA ILE A 105 13.78 -4.03 3.59
C ILE A 105 13.80 -4.99 2.40
N GLY A 106 14.97 -5.25 1.80
CA GLY A 106 15.08 -6.18 0.66
C GLY A 106 14.79 -7.62 1.09
N GLU A 107 15.28 -8.03 2.26
CA GLU A 107 14.99 -9.35 2.84
C GLU A 107 13.51 -9.49 3.22
N ALA A 108 12.93 -8.43 3.79
CA ALA A 108 11.51 -8.39 4.11
C ALA A 108 10.62 -8.51 2.86
N VAL A 109 10.94 -7.78 1.79
CA VAL A 109 10.23 -7.87 0.50
C VAL A 109 10.39 -9.27 -0.10
N ALA A 110 11.60 -9.85 -0.10
CA ALA A 110 11.83 -11.18 -0.65
C ALA A 110 11.02 -12.25 0.12
N THR A 111 10.98 -12.17 1.45
CA THR A 111 10.21 -13.07 2.31
C THR A 111 8.72 -12.98 2.03
N ALA A 112 8.17 -11.75 2.02
CA ALA A 112 6.76 -11.52 1.79
C ALA A 112 6.33 -11.87 0.35
N LEU A 113 7.14 -11.56 -0.66
CA LEU A 113 6.88 -11.92 -2.06
C LEU A 113 6.92 -13.43 -2.28
N HIS A 114 7.82 -14.15 -1.62
CA HIS A 114 7.83 -15.61 -1.63
C HIS A 114 6.52 -16.18 -1.05
N ALA A 115 6.06 -15.65 0.08
CA ALA A 115 4.80 -16.03 0.70
C ALA A 115 3.56 -15.69 -0.16
N ALA A 116 3.67 -14.73 -1.04
CA ALA A 116 2.59 -14.37 -1.98
C ALA A 116 2.27 -15.46 -3.01
N GLY A 117 3.13 -16.51 -3.14
CA GLY A 117 2.84 -17.70 -3.91
C GLY A 117 2.63 -17.46 -5.41
N GLY A 118 3.37 -16.52 -6.01
CA GLY A 118 3.24 -16.14 -7.43
C GLY A 118 2.21 -15.03 -7.68
N LYS A 119 1.46 -14.60 -6.67
CA LYS A 119 0.62 -13.40 -6.70
C LYS A 119 1.42 -12.15 -6.31
N ASN A 120 0.80 -11.00 -6.36
CA ASN A 120 1.43 -9.74 -6.01
C ASN A 120 1.67 -9.62 -4.50
N LEU A 121 2.74 -8.91 -4.17
CA LEU A 121 2.98 -8.36 -2.85
C LEU A 121 2.54 -6.90 -2.85
N GLU A 122 1.58 -6.54 -2.01
CA GLU A 122 1.19 -5.15 -1.79
C GLU A 122 2.02 -4.50 -0.69
N ILE A 123 2.47 -3.29 -0.97
CA ILE A 123 3.20 -2.44 -0.01
C ILE A 123 2.27 -1.31 0.41
N LEU A 124 1.97 -1.25 1.71
CA LEU A 124 1.22 -0.16 2.32
C LEU A 124 2.08 0.60 3.33
N GLY A 125 1.74 1.86 3.54
CA GLY A 125 2.50 2.73 4.45
C GLY A 125 3.63 3.51 3.75
N ALA A 126 3.75 4.80 4.09
CA ALA A 126 4.62 5.74 3.39
C ALA A 126 6.10 5.40 3.51
N ASP A 127 6.53 5.00 4.72
CA ASP A 127 7.93 4.74 4.99
C ASP A 127 8.42 3.46 4.29
N VAL A 128 7.70 2.35 4.43
CA VAL A 128 8.04 1.09 3.76
C VAL A 128 8.01 1.26 2.24
N ALA A 129 6.99 1.92 1.68
CA ALA A 129 6.93 2.21 0.25
C ALA A 129 8.12 3.08 -0.21
N GLY A 130 8.47 4.10 0.58
CA GLY A 130 9.63 4.96 0.31
C GLY A 130 10.94 4.18 0.32
N GLN A 131 11.14 3.27 1.27
CA GLN A 131 12.32 2.40 1.33
C GLN A 131 12.37 1.46 0.11
N CYS A 132 11.25 0.84 -0.26
CA CYS A 132 11.16 -0.02 -1.44
C CYS A 132 11.46 0.74 -2.74
N LEU A 133 10.91 1.94 -2.91
CA LEU A 133 11.17 2.79 -4.08
C LEU A 133 12.66 3.19 -4.18
N ARG A 134 13.28 3.58 -3.07
CA ARG A 134 14.72 3.90 -3.02
C ARG A 134 15.63 2.75 -3.44
N ARG A 135 15.20 1.52 -3.17
CA ARG A 135 15.96 0.30 -3.47
C ARG A 135 15.59 -0.32 -4.83
N GLY A 136 14.70 0.32 -5.60
CA GLY A 136 14.25 -0.22 -6.90
C GLY A 136 13.46 -1.53 -6.78
N LEU A 137 12.84 -1.78 -5.63
CA LEU A 137 12.12 -3.02 -5.36
C LEU A 137 10.66 -2.99 -5.86
N VAL A 138 10.13 -1.82 -6.20
CA VAL A 138 8.74 -1.65 -6.64
C VAL A 138 8.63 -1.84 -8.15
N ASP A 139 7.63 -2.62 -8.59
CA ASP A 139 7.31 -2.83 -9.98
C ASP A 139 6.19 -1.91 -10.47
N GLU A 140 5.14 -1.75 -9.67
CA GLU A 140 3.98 -0.92 -10.03
C GLU A 140 3.50 -0.06 -8.86
N ILE A 141 2.86 1.04 -9.21
CA ILE A 141 2.15 1.92 -8.28
C ILE A 141 0.69 1.96 -8.70
N LEU A 142 -0.20 1.69 -7.77
CA LEU A 142 -1.64 1.90 -7.87
C LEU A 142 -2.03 2.99 -6.87
N VAL A 143 -2.56 4.09 -7.35
CA VAL A 143 -2.95 5.21 -6.49
C VAL A 143 -4.38 5.66 -6.76
N TYR A 144 -5.15 5.80 -5.68
CA TYR A 144 -6.50 6.37 -5.67
C TYR A 144 -6.38 7.84 -5.29
N VAL A 145 -6.57 8.73 -6.24
CA VAL A 145 -6.51 10.18 -6.02
C VAL A 145 -7.91 10.68 -5.67
N LEU A 146 -8.08 11.18 -4.45
CA LEU A 146 -9.32 11.73 -3.95
C LEU A 146 -9.36 13.26 -4.15
N PRO A 147 -10.54 13.84 -4.43
CA PRO A 147 -10.70 15.28 -4.69
C PRO A 147 -10.72 16.09 -3.39
N VAL A 148 -9.67 15.94 -2.58
CA VAL A 148 -9.47 16.60 -1.27
C VAL A 148 -8.09 17.23 -1.22
N LEU A 149 -7.98 18.36 -0.57
CA LEU A 149 -6.72 19.01 -0.19
C LEU A 149 -6.57 18.90 1.33
N LEU A 150 -5.51 18.26 1.80
CA LEU A 150 -5.24 18.12 3.24
C LEU A 150 -4.33 19.21 3.80
N GLY A 151 -3.44 19.76 2.97
CA GLY A 151 -2.51 20.83 3.33
C GLY A 151 -1.33 20.40 4.19
N ASP A 152 -1.49 19.37 5.03
CA ASP A 152 -0.45 18.81 5.90
C ASP A 152 -0.70 17.32 6.16
N GLY A 153 0.33 16.60 6.63
CA GLY A 153 0.23 15.17 6.97
C GLY A 153 1.37 14.32 6.43
N ILE A 154 1.07 13.05 6.17
CA ILE A 154 2.02 12.07 5.63
C ILE A 154 1.96 12.09 4.11
N ARG A 155 3.04 12.48 3.45
CA ARG A 155 3.11 12.51 1.98
C ARG A 155 3.11 11.10 1.39
N PHE A 156 2.53 10.97 0.20
CA PHE A 156 2.61 9.76 -0.61
C PHE A 156 4.07 9.34 -0.83
N TYR A 157 4.92 10.28 -1.21
CA TYR A 157 6.35 10.08 -1.39
C TYR A 157 7.10 11.33 -0.96
N SER A 158 8.09 11.13 -0.11
CA SER A 158 9.03 12.18 0.26
C SER A 158 10.40 11.55 0.47
N SER A 159 11.35 11.98 -0.33
CA SER A 159 12.71 11.43 -0.28
C SER A 159 13.71 12.49 -0.69
N PRO A 160 14.01 13.44 0.21
CA PRO A 160 14.98 14.49 -0.05
C PRO A 160 16.33 13.92 -0.49
N GLY A 161 16.90 14.48 -1.55
CA GLY A 161 18.22 14.08 -2.07
C GLY A 161 18.24 12.82 -2.94
N LEU A 162 17.10 12.20 -3.23
CA LEU A 162 17.05 11.09 -4.17
C LEU A 162 16.88 11.55 -5.62
N ALA A 163 17.38 10.69 -6.52
CA ALA A 163 17.15 10.84 -7.94
C ALA A 163 15.67 10.71 -8.28
N ARG A 164 15.28 11.35 -9.37
CA ARG A 164 13.95 11.21 -9.97
C ARG A 164 13.67 9.73 -10.30
N ILE A 165 12.46 9.28 -10.00
CA ILE A 165 11.94 7.98 -10.42
C ILE A 165 10.96 8.21 -11.57
N ASP A 166 11.23 7.64 -12.74
CA ASP A 166 10.35 7.75 -13.89
C ASP A 166 9.27 6.66 -13.85
N LEU A 167 8.05 7.08 -14.15
CA LEU A 167 6.88 6.22 -14.18
C LEU A 167 6.35 6.12 -15.60
N GLU A 168 5.96 4.91 -16.00
CA GLU A 168 5.27 4.63 -17.26
C GLU A 168 3.78 4.45 -16.97
N PRO A 169 2.88 5.27 -17.54
CA PRO A 169 1.45 5.10 -17.36
C PRO A 169 0.99 3.74 -17.91
N LEU A 170 0.24 2.99 -17.12
CA LEU A 170 -0.37 1.72 -17.52
C LEU A 170 -1.87 1.88 -17.74
N ASP A 171 -2.55 2.54 -16.80
CA ASP A 171 -3.99 2.75 -16.84
C ASP A 171 -4.40 3.99 -16.05
N SER A 172 -5.58 4.54 -16.42
CA SER A 172 -6.23 5.64 -15.71
C SER A 172 -7.73 5.47 -15.84
N THR A 173 -8.39 5.22 -14.71
CA THR A 173 -9.85 5.06 -14.63
C THR A 173 -10.45 6.04 -13.64
N ARG A 174 -11.77 6.21 -13.69
CA ARG A 174 -12.51 7.06 -12.77
C ARG A 174 -13.75 6.35 -12.29
N HIS A 175 -13.89 6.24 -10.97
CA HIS A 175 -15.06 5.72 -10.30
C HIS A 175 -15.68 6.84 -9.43
N GLY A 176 -16.82 7.36 -9.85
CA GLY A 176 -17.44 8.51 -9.19
C GLY A 176 -16.51 9.73 -9.13
N ALA A 177 -16.16 10.15 -7.93
CA ALA A 177 -15.23 11.26 -7.67
C ALA A 177 -13.75 10.84 -7.59
N VAL A 178 -13.48 9.53 -7.52
CA VAL A 178 -12.11 8.99 -7.36
C VAL A 178 -11.45 8.77 -8.71
N THR A 179 -10.21 9.25 -8.87
CA THR A 179 -9.37 8.95 -10.03
C THR A 179 -8.35 7.88 -9.64
N ILE A 180 -8.33 6.79 -10.38
CA ILE A 180 -7.44 5.64 -10.15
C ILE A 180 -6.36 5.66 -11.21
N LEU A 181 -5.10 5.66 -10.78
CA LEU A 181 -3.93 5.72 -11.66
C LEU A 181 -3.04 4.51 -11.39
N ARG A 182 -2.63 3.84 -12.47
CA ARG A 182 -1.67 2.74 -12.39
C ARG A 182 -0.44 3.05 -13.24
N PHE A 183 0.73 2.86 -12.64
CA PHE A 183 2.01 3.11 -13.27
C PHE A 183 2.95 1.93 -13.08
N ARG A 184 3.81 1.69 -14.08
CA ARG A 184 5.02 0.88 -13.93
C ARG A 184 6.17 1.76 -13.49
N VAL A 185 6.94 1.30 -12.51
CA VAL A 185 8.19 1.96 -12.10
C VAL A 185 9.29 1.58 -13.09
N ARG A 186 9.93 2.57 -13.71
CA ARG A 186 11.09 2.34 -14.57
C ARG A 186 12.32 2.10 -13.71
N LYS A 187 12.97 0.96 -13.91
CA LYS A 187 14.21 0.57 -13.24
C LYS A 187 15.41 0.94 -14.08
#